data_f76a38d186ea84addf26e5da11633b57
#
_entry.id   f76a38d186ea84addf26e5da11633b57
#
_cell.length_a   1.000
_cell.length_b   1.000
_cell.length_c   1.000
_cell.angle_alpha   90.00
_cell.angle_beta   90.00
_cell.angle_gamma   90.00
#
_symmetry.space_group_name_H-M   'P 1'
#
loop_
_entity.id
_entity.type
_entity.pdbx_description
1 polymer ?
#
loop_
_entity_poly.entity_id
_entity_poly.type
_entity_poly.pdbx_seq_one_letter_code
_entity_poly.pdbx_strand_id
1 'polypeptide(L)'
;MPVVGMCAAISFTSCSKDKGNYTYSDKNIITIENIPALTSVLANAEYVDLKPVITSSIDGDVKADDANYSFTYMRKNSEGKWVQLGSEKDLHILAEMSAGTNNCYFAVTDNRTGVQTIYPFDVRATTITSEGWLVLCNEGAEEKVRMDMLSQISLNRITPAYNVLPTDEVNPMYHATKIGYVRTYGGFSNIFMFSETDSYVVPTADSYAYGELGKLTQAYEFKANQFLTNTNDHIVNHVTLPMLIIISRLTCLLLLSIL
;
A
#
# COMPACT_ATOMS: atom_id res chain seq x y z
N MET A 1 -12.44 72.10 -51.55
CA MET A 1 -11.36 71.14 -51.77
C MET A 1 -11.79 69.78 -51.22
N PRO A 2 -12.02 68.80 -52.09
CA PRO A 2 -12.37 67.44 -51.61
C PRO A 2 -11.11 66.62 -51.39
N VAL A 3 -11.01 66.03 -50.22
CA VAL A 3 -9.94 65.08 -49.89
C VAL A 3 -10.38 63.71 -50.41
N VAL A 4 -9.65 63.21 -51.38
CA VAL A 4 -9.82 61.87 -51.94
C VAL A 4 -9.15 60.88 -50.99
N GLY A 5 -9.95 60.06 -50.31
CA GLY A 5 -9.49 58.95 -49.51
C GLY A 5 -9.10 57.76 -50.39
N MET A 6 -7.83 57.43 -50.38
CA MET A 6 -7.28 56.26 -51.09
C MET A 6 -7.44 54.99 -50.27
N CYS A 7 -8.44 54.17 -50.59
CA CYS A 7 -8.61 52.84 -50.03
C CYS A 7 -7.53 51.90 -50.59
N ALA A 8 -6.54 51.54 -49.78
CA ALA A 8 -5.61 50.47 -50.09
C ALA A 8 -6.31 49.09 -49.90
N ALA A 9 -6.65 48.43 -50.97
CA ALA A 9 -7.11 47.05 -50.98
C ALA A 9 -5.95 46.12 -50.64
N ILE A 10 -5.91 45.61 -49.40
CA ILE A 10 -4.99 44.55 -49.00
C ILE A 10 -5.59 43.22 -49.52
N SER A 11 -5.07 42.76 -50.64
CA SER A 11 -5.33 41.43 -51.16
C SER A 11 -4.62 40.42 -50.27
N PHE A 12 -5.37 39.73 -49.44
CA PHE A 12 -4.94 38.50 -48.78
C PHE A 12 -4.77 37.44 -49.83
N THR A 13 -3.55 37.17 -50.27
CA THR A 13 -3.24 35.99 -51.03
C THR A 13 -3.44 34.80 -50.10
N SER A 14 -4.61 34.16 -50.27
CA SER A 14 -4.95 32.89 -49.66
C SER A 14 -3.82 31.88 -49.83
N CYS A 15 -3.51 31.18 -48.77
CA CYS A 15 -2.58 30.08 -48.68
C CYS A 15 -2.50 29.28 -49.95
N SER A 16 -1.29 29.16 -50.50
CA SER A 16 -0.95 28.11 -51.46
C SER A 16 -1.43 26.77 -50.89
N LYS A 17 -2.20 26.04 -51.66
CA LYS A 17 -2.56 24.66 -51.31
C LYS A 17 -1.26 23.95 -51.06
N ASP A 18 -1.02 23.67 -49.76
CA ASP A 18 0.02 22.77 -49.36
C ASP A 18 -0.27 21.44 -50.07
N LYS A 19 0.45 21.17 -51.13
CA LYS A 19 0.49 19.88 -51.76
C LYS A 19 1.38 19.02 -50.88
N GLY A 20 0.90 18.75 -49.64
CA GLY A 20 1.58 17.97 -48.66
C GLY A 20 2.06 16.68 -49.26
N ASN A 21 3.34 16.57 -49.45
CA ASN A 21 4.01 15.32 -49.74
C ASN A 21 4.18 14.53 -48.43
N TYR A 22 3.06 14.41 -47.72
CA TYR A 22 3.04 13.67 -46.45
C TYR A 22 2.87 12.20 -46.80
N THR A 23 3.91 11.43 -46.56
CA THR A 23 3.80 9.97 -46.51
C THR A 23 3.16 9.64 -45.15
N TYR A 24 1.87 9.38 -45.18
CA TYR A 24 1.17 8.90 -43.96
C TYR A 24 1.61 7.45 -43.74
N SER A 25 2.33 7.23 -42.63
CA SER A 25 2.52 5.88 -42.12
C SER A 25 1.38 5.53 -41.17
N ASP A 26 0.90 4.30 -41.22
CA ASP A 26 -0.10 3.83 -40.27
C ASP A 26 0.42 4.00 -38.86
N LYS A 27 -0.42 4.57 -37.97
CA LYS A 27 -0.09 4.73 -36.58
C LYS A 27 -0.06 3.37 -35.88
N ASN A 28 1.05 3.04 -35.27
CA ASN A 28 1.13 1.87 -34.43
C ASN A 28 0.27 2.08 -33.16
N ILE A 29 -0.73 1.23 -32.95
CA ILE A 29 -1.56 1.20 -31.76
C ILE A 29 -1.09 0.04 -30.90
N ILE A 30 -0.61 0.34 -29.71
CA ILE A 30 -0.14 -0.63 -28.71
C ILE A 30 -1.24 -0.84 -27.68
N THR A 31 -1.66 -2.09 -27.49
CA THR A 31 -2.59 -2.51 -26.44
C THR A 31 -1.80 -3.26 -25.38
N ILE A 32 -2.06 -2.93 -24.11
CA ILE A 32 -1.42 -3.55 -22.95
C ILE A 32 -2.51 -4.18 -22.09
N GLU A 33 -2.38 -5.46 -21.83
CA GLU A 33 -3.32 -6.26 -21.05
C GLU A 33 -2.59 -7.07 -19.98
N ASN A 34 -3.36 -7.72 -19.11
CA ASN A 34 -2.85 -8.60 -18.03
C ASN A 34 -1.99 -7.89 -16.98
N ILE A 35 -2.23 -6.61 -16.75
CA ILE A 35 -1.71 -5.90 -15.56
C ILE A 35 -2.90 -5.61 -14.65
N PRO A 36 -2.95 -6.13 -13.40
CA PRO A 36 -3.98 -5.77 -12.44
C PRO A 36 -3.93 -4.27 -12.11
N ALA A 37 -5.07 -3.63 -11.98
CA ALA A 37 -5.13 -2.23 -11.58
C ALA A 37 -4.53 -1.99 -10.17
N LEU A 38 -4.62 -3.02 -9.31
CA LEU A 38 -4.03 -3.02 -7.97
C LEU A 38 -3.42 -4.39 -7.65
N THR A 39 -2.16 -4.41 -7.25
CA THR A 39 -1.46 -5.59 -6.72
C THR A 39 -1.13 -5.35 -5.25
N SER A 40 -1.47 -6.30 -4.37
CA SER A 40 -1.17 -6.21 -2.92
C SER A 40 -0.07 -7.19 -2.55
N VAL A 41 0.96 -6.70 -1.85
CA VAL A 41 2.15 -7.46 -1.48
C VAL A 41 2.63 -7.09 -0.08
N LEU A 42 3.36 -8.01 0.57
CA LEU A 42 4.11 -7.69 1.78
C LEU A 42 5.40 -6.95 1.41
N ALA A 43 5.57 -5.76 1.96
CA ALA A 43 6.76 -4.95 1.79
C ALA A 43 8.02 -5.69 2.28
N ASN A 44 9.10 -5.62 1.51
CA ASN A 44 10.40 -6.25 1.79
C ASN A 44 10.37 -7.78 1.98
N ALA A 45 9.27 -8.45 1.62
CA ALA A 45 9.12 -9.90 1.80
C ALA A 45 8.58 -10.60 0.56
N GLU A 46 7.79 -9.94 -0.25
CA GLU A 46 7.18 -10.52 -1.44
C GLU A 46 7.61 -9.81 -2.72
N TYR A 47 7.40 -10.50 -3.82
CA TYR A 47 7.73 -9.98 -5.15
C TYR A 47 6.49 -9.39 -5.83
N VAL A 48 6.70 -8.32 -6.58
CA VAL A 48 5.75 -7.84 -7.56
C VAL A 48 6.04 -8.57 -8.87
N ASP A 49 5.10 -9.44 -9.28
CA ASP A 49 5.19 -10.22 -10.50
C ASP A 49 4.15 -9.72 -11.49
N LEU A 50 4.59 -9.18 -12.63
CA LEU A 50 3.71 -8.74 -13.71
C LEU A 50 4.16 -9.35 -15.03
N LYS A 51 3.23 -9.89 -15.79
CA LYS A 51 3.46 -10.50 -17.11
C LYS A 51 2.48 -9.89 -18.11
N PRO A 52 2.73 -8.67 -18.58
CA PRO A 52 1.85 -8.01 -19.52
C PRO A 52 1.77 -8.75 -20.87
N VAL A 53 0.58 -8.74 -21.43
CA VAL A 53 0.35 -9.12 -22.82
C VAL A 53 0.31 -7.83 -23.62
N ILE A 54 1.17 -7.74 -24.64
CA ILE A 54 1.33 -6.51 -25.43
C ILE A 54 1.08 -6.88 -26.90
N THR A 55 0.15 -6.15 -27.52
CA THR A 55 -0.18 -6.32 -28.93
C THR A 55 -0.01 -5.01 -29.66
N SER A 56 0.70 -5.06 -30.78
CA SER A 56 0.88 -3.97 -31.74
C SER A 56 -0.05 -4.16 -32.93
N SER A 57 -0.67 -3.10 -33.41
CA SER A 57 -1.50 -3.14 -34.63
C SER A 57 -0.68 -3.39 -35.90
N ILE A 58 0.63 -3.20 -35.86
CA ILE A 58 1.53 -3.38 -37.00
C ILE A 58 2.27 -4.73 -36.93
N ASP A 59 2.81 -5.06 -35.74
CA ASP A 59 3.71 -6.20 -35.57
C ASP A 59 3.04 -7.42 -34.90
N GLY A 60 1.79 -7.29 -34.41
CA GLY A 60 1.11 -8.34 -33.66
C GLY A 60 1.63 -8.47 -32.24
N ASP A 61 1.84 -9.68 -31.75
CA ASP A 61 2.30 -9.96 -30.39
C ASP A 61 3.75 -9.48 -30.16
N VAL A 62 3.92 -8.54 -29.23
CA VAL A 62 5.22 -7.99 -28.87
C VAL A 62 5.92 -8.89 -27.86
N LYS A 63 7.12 -9.37 -28.21
CA LYS A 63 7.96 -10.22 -27.36
C LYS A 63 8.99 -9.43 -26.58
N ALA A 64 9.56 -10.05 -25.55
CA ALA A 64 10.56 -9.42 -24.69
C ALA A 64 11.87 -9.05 -25.43
N ASP A 65 12.22 -9.80 -26.45
CA ASP A 65 13.43 -9.65 -27.27
C ASP A 65 13.22 -8.87 -28.58
N ASP A 66 12.02 -8.27 -28.75
CA ASP A 66 11.73 -7.48 -29.96
C ASP A 66 12.43 -6.13 -29.90
N ALA A 67 13.44 -5.94 -30.76
CA ALA A 67 14.25 -4.73 -30.82
C ALA A 67 13.46 -3.45 -31.19
N ASN A 68 12.25 -3.61 -31.76
CA ASN A 68 11.38 -2.48 -32.11
C ASN A 68 10.72 -1.86 -30.87
N TYR A 69 10.78 -2.51 -29.71
CA TYR A 69 10.10 -2.06 -28.50
C TYR A 69 11.06 -2.01 -27.32
N SER A 70 10.81 -1.04 -26.43
CA SER A 70 11.44 -0.98 -25.12
C SER A 70 10.39 -0.80 -24.03
N PHE A 71 10.72 -1.30 -22.84
CA PHE A 71 9.80 -1.40 -21.73
C PHE A 71 10.35 -0.61 -20.54
N THR A 72 9.46 -0.01 -19.76
CA THR A 72 9.88 0.70 -18.56
C THR A 72 8.76 0.66 -17.52
N TYR A 73 9.09 0.19 -16.32
CA TYR A 73 8.24 0.28 -15.14
C TYR A 73 8.72 1.43 -14.27
N MET A 74 7.80 2.27 -13.86
CA MET A 74 8.10 3.42 -13.02
C MET A 74 7.21 3.45 -11.79
N ARG A 75 7.73 3.91 -10.67
CA ARG A 75 7.02 4.15 -9.42
C ARG A 75 7.21 5.60 -8.98
N LYS A 76 6.17 6.19 -8.44
CA LYS A 76 6.26 7.50 -7.80
C LYS A 76 6.81 7.33 -6.38
N ASN A 77 7.91 8.00 -6.05
CA ASN A 77 8.48 7.98 -4.70
C ASN A 77 7.77 8.99 -3.76
N SER A 78 8.17 9.01 -2.49
CA SER A 78 7.63 9.92 -1.47
C SER A 78 7.84 11.41 -1.78
N GLU A 79 8.84 11.74 -2.60
CA GLU A 79 9.09 13.12 -3.07
C GLU A 79 8.23 13.49 -4.30
N GLY A 80 7.40 12.56 -4.77
CA GLY A 80 6.58 12.76 -5.97
C GLY A 80 7.34 12.58 -7.29
N LYS A 81 8.57 12.10 -7.27
CA LYS A 81 9.39 11.84 -8.46
C LYS A 81 9.20 10.41 -8.95
N TRP A 82 9.26 10.22 -10.26
CA TRP A 82 9.24 8.93 -10.88
C TRP A 82 10.61 8.25 -10.80
N VAL A 83 10.63 7.01 -10.29
CA VAL A 83 11.82 6.17 -10.13
C VAL A 83 11.59 4.88 -10.89
N GLN A 84 12.59 4.43 -11.63
CA GLN A 84 12.49 3.20 -12.41
C GLN A 84 12.51 1.97 -11.50
N LEU A 85 11.57 1.05 -11.77
CA LEU A 85 11.48 -0.28 -11.13
C LEU A 85 12.09 -1.37 -11.98
N GLY A 86 11.97 -1.27 -13.31
CA GLY A 86 12.49 -2.27 -14.22
C GLY A 86 12.40 -1.82 -15.67
N SER A 87 13.12 -2.52 -16.56
CA SER A 87 13.19 -2.25 -18.01
C SER A 87 12.89 -3.47 -18.86
N GLU A 88 12.56 -4.59 -18.24
CA GLU A 88 12.17 -5.81 -18.94
C GLU A 88 10.67 -5.80 -19.24
N LYS A 89 10.24 -6.63 -20.20
CA LYS A 89 8.81 -6.81 -20.49
C LYS A 89 8.05 -7.35 -19.27
N ASP A 90 8.59 -8.39 -18.65
CA ASP A 90 8.04 -8.98 -17.43
C ASP A 90 8.73 -8.37 -16.22
N LEU A 91 7.96 -7.99 -15.21
CA LEU A 91 8.48 -7.46 -13.96
C LEU A 91 8.52 -8.56 -12.89
N HIS A 92 9.68 -8.76 -12.27
CA HIS A 92 9.85 -9.59 -11.09
C HIS A 92 10.82 -8.91 -10.13
N ILE A 93 10.29 -8.16 -9.19
CA ILE A 93 11.10 -7.39 -8.24
C ILE A 93 10.62 -7.61 -6.81
N LEU A 94 11.55 -7.62 -5.85
CA LEU A 94 11.20 -7.56 -4.43
C LEU A 94 10.49 -6.22 -4.15
N ALA A 95 9.40 -6.27 -3.40
CA ALA A 95 8.60 -5.09 -3.07
C ALA A 95 9.30 -4.19 -2.03
N GLU A 96 10.45 -3.64 -2.38
CA GLU A 96 11.18 -2.64 -1.59
C GLU A 96 10.50 -1.28 -1.71
N MET A 97 9.30 -1.19 -1.13
CA MET A 97 8.44 -0.01 -1.22
C MET A 97 7.97 0.40 0.16
N SER A 98 7.70 1.69 0.32
CA SER A 98 7.04 2.20 1.51
C SER A 98 5.65 1.57 1.66
N ALA A 99 5.26 1.28 2.89
CA ALA A 99 3.90 0.81 3.17
C ALA A 99 2.87 1.83 2.66
N GLY A 100 1.77 1.32 2.12
CA GLY A 100 0.72 2.10 1.49
C GLY A 100 0.59 1.87 -0.01
N THR A 101 -0.20 2.73 -0.67
CA THR A 101 -0.42 2.64 -2.11
C THR A 101 0.67 3.39 -2.86
N ASN A 102 1.42 2.66 -3.67
CA ASN A 102 2.46 3.19 -4.54
C ASN A 102 1.90 3.29 -5.97
N ASN A 103 1.81 4.50 -6.48
CA ASN A 103 1.38 4.72 -7.86
C ASN A 103 2.50 4.32 -8.82
N CYS A 104 2.16 3.53 -9.81
CA CYS A 104 3.08 2.99 -10.79
C CYS A 104 2.54 3.17 -12.21
N TYR A 105 3.41 3.04 -13.19
CA TYR A 105 3.00 2.83 -14.57
C TYR A 105 3.98 1.92 -15.30
N PHE A 106 3.44 1.25 -16.30
CA PHE A 106 4.18 0.52 -17.30
C PHE A 106 4.12 1.28 -18.61
N ALA A 107 5.26 1.48 -19.26
CA ALA A 107 5.36 2.15 -20.55
C ALA A 107 6.00 1.23 -21.58
N VAL A 108 5.38 1.16 -22.76
CA VAL A 108 5.91 0.50 -23.95
C VAL A 108 6.23 1.58 -24.97
N THR A 109 7.48 1.63 -25.41
CA THR A 109 7.96 2.60 -26.42
C THR A 109 8.19 1.89 -27.74
N ASP A 110 7.57 2.36 -28.81
CA ASP A 110 7.94 1.98 -30.17
C ASP A 110 9.23 2.70 -30.55
N ASN A 111 10.34 1.98 -30.62
CA ASN A 111 11.69 2.55 -30.87
C ASN A 111 11.84 3.19 -32.25
N ARG A 112 10.98 2.84 -33.22
CA ARG A 112 11.00 3.41 -34.57
C ARG A 112 10.46 4.83 -34.61
N THR A 113 9.51 5.13 -33.72
CA THR A 113 8.78 6.40 -33.70
C THR A 113 9.04 7.21 -32.43
N GLY A 114 9.53 6.57 -31.37
CA GLY A 114 9.65 7.15 -30.05
C GLY A 114 8.31 7.33 -29.32
N VAL A 115 7.21 6.84 -29.89
CA VAL A 115 5.89 6.98 -29.28
C VAL A 115 5.75 6.00 -28.11
N GLN A 116 5.26 6.50 -26.99
CA GLN A 116 5.06 5.76 -25.76
C GLN A 116 3.58 5.50 -25.50
N THR A 117 3.24 4.25 -25.16
CA THR A 117 1.94 3.87 -24.60
C THR A 117 2.10 3.56 -23.11
N ILE A 118 1.33 4.22 -22.26
CA ILE A 118 1.45 4.14 -20.81
C ILE A 118 0.22 3.45 -20.23
N TYR A 119 0.44 2.48 -19.34
CA TYR A 119 -0.59 1.81 -18.55
C TYR A 119 -0.38 2.07 -17.06
N PRO A 120 -1.27 2.80 -16.39
CA PRO A 120 -1.17 3.05 -14.95
C PRO A 120 -1.65 1.85 -14.14
N PHE A 121 -1.01 1.58 -13.01
CA PHE A 121 -1.41 0.59 -12.02
C PHE A 121 -0.89 0.99 -10.64
N ASP A 122 -1.41 0.33 -9.60
CA ASP A 122 -1.00 0.57 -8.23
C ASP A 122 -0.42 -0.68 -7.58
N VAL A 123 0.56 -0.50 -6.70
CA VAL A 123 1.07 -1.53 -5.80
C VAL A 123 0.80 -1.12 -4.37
N ARG A 124 -0.06 -1.86 -3.68
CA ARG A 124 -0.28 -1.70 -2.24
C ARG A 124 0.72 -2.58 -1.49
N ALA A 125 1.73 -1.95 -0.92
CA ALA A 125 2.69 -2.60 -0.04
C ALA A 125 2.19 -2.49 1.41
N THR A 126 2.13 -3.61 2.13
CA THR A 126 1.71 -3.66 3.53
C THR A 126 2.81 -4.31 4.37
N THR A 127 2.87 -3.97 5.66
CA THR A 127 3.66 -4.73 6.63
C THR A 127 2.78 -5.78 7.29
N ILE A 128 3.39 -6.81 7.86
CA ILE A 128 2.67 -7.90 8.54
C ILE A 128 1.85 -7.41 9.74
N THR A 129 2.18 -6.24 10.28
CA THR A 129 1.53 -5.65 11.46
C THR A 129 0.70 -4.40 11.16
N SER A 130 0.46 -4.08 9.87
CA SER A 130 -0.20 -2.83 9.50
C SER A 130 -1.72 -2.87 9.65
N GLU A 131 -2.36 -4.01 9.34
CA GLU A 131 -3.82 -4.15 9.35
C GLU A 131 -4.20 -5.60 9.66
N GLY A 132 -5.23 -5.82 10.49
CA GLY A 132 -5.71 -7.16 10.80
C GLY A 132 -6.24 -7.31 12.23
N TRP A 133 -6.14 -8.51 12.77
CA TRP A 133 -6.64 -8.87 14.10
C TRP A 133 -5.49 -9.33 14.99
N LEU A 134 -5.33 -8.70 16.14
CA LEU A 134 -4.41 -9.15 17.17
C LEU A 134 -5.06 -10.23 18.03
N VAL A 135 -4.28 -11.24 18.35
CA VAL A 135 -4.70 -12.38 19.14
C VAL A 135 -3.73 -12.56 20.29
N LEU A 136 -4.22 -12.38 21.52
CA LEU A 136 -3.46 -12.67 22.72
C LEU A 136 -3.69 -14.14 23.09
N CYS A 137 -2.62 -14.93 23.17
CA CYS A 137 -2.65 -16.36 23.34
C CYS A 137 -1.86 -16.78 24.57
N ASN A 138 -2.19 -17.94 25.12
CA ASN A 138 -1.36 -18.67 26.07
C ASN A 138 -0.59 -19.78 25.31
N GLU A 139 0.70 -19.88 25.57
CA GLU A 139 1.60 -20.84 24.94
C GLU A 139 2.21 -21.80 25.96
N GLY A 140 2.21 -23.08 25.61
CA GLY A 140 2.82 -24.12 26.43
C GLY A 140 2.06 -24.46 27.71
N ALA A 141 2.66 -25.31 28.54
CA ALA A 141 2.06 -25.78 29.80
C ALA A 141 2.08 -24.69 30.90
N GLU A 142 2.97 -23.75 30.80
CA GLU A 142 3.08 -22.63 31.74
C GLU A 142 2.13 -21.46 31.38
N GLU A 143 1.41 -21.57 30.26
CA GLU A 143 0.51 -20.53 29.76
C GLU A 143 1.19 -19.17 29.59
N LYS A 144 2.42 -19.17 29.06
CA LYS A 144 3.15 -17.95 28.73
C LYS A 144 2.39 -17.15 27.68
N VAL A 145 2.22 -15.86 27.92
CA VAL A 145 1.51 -14.97 26.99
C VAL A 145 2.32 -14.72 25.73
N ARG A 146 1.64 -14.87 24.58
CA ARG A 146 2.16 -14.56 23.26
C ARG A 146 1.15 -13.72 22.49
N MET A 147 1.60 -12.77 21.71
CA MET A 147 0.75 -12.00 20.83
C MET A 147 0.98 -12.39 19.37
N ASP A 148 -0.06 -12.88 18.74
CA ASP A 148 -0.10 -13.21 17.32
C ASP A 148 -0.97 -12.21 16.56
N MET A 149 -0.92 -12.26 15.24
CA MET A 149 -1.75 -11.43 14.39
C MET A 149 -2.27 -12.22 13.19
N LEU A 150 -3.53 -12.00 12.83
CA LEU A 150 -4.08 -12.37 11.55
C LEU A 150 -4.02 -11.13 10.65
N SER A 151 -2.96 -11.05 9.87
CA SER A 151 -2.64 -9.88 9.05
C SER A 151 -3.46 -9.86 7.78
N GLN A 152 -4.15 -8.76 7.52
CA GLN A 152 -4.92 -8.58 6.30
C GLN A 152 -4.05 -7.91 5.22
N ILE A 153 -3.58 -8.68 4.26
CA ILE A 153 -2.71 -8.21 3.18
C ILE A 153 -3.55 -7.59 2.05
N SER A 154 -4.73 -8.15 1.81
CA SER A 154 -5.73 -7.64 0.88
C SER A 154 -7.13 -8.06 1.32
N LEU A 155 -8.18 -7.58 0.64
CA LEU A 155 -9.57 -7.92 0.97
C LEU A 155 -9.83 -9.43 1.08
N ASN A 156 -9.12 -10.24 0.30
CA ASN A 156 -9.32 -11.68 0.22
C ASN A 156 -8.12 -12.50 0.72
N ARG A 157 -7.14 -11.83 1.37
CA ARG A 157 -5.92 -12.50 1.80
C ARG A 157 -5.57 -12.13 3.22
N ILE A 158 -5.68 -13.14 4.10
CA ILE A 158 -5.28 -13.08 5.50
C ILE A 158 -4.11 -14.04 5.70
N THR A 159 -3.07 -13.58 6.37
CA THR A 159 -1.87 -14.36 6.67
C THR A 159 -1.62 -14.34 8.17
N PRO A 160 -1.45 -15.49 8.84
CA PRO A 160 -1.08 -15.52 10.24
C PRO A 160 0.38 -15.07 10.44
N ALA A 161 0.59 -14.25 11.45
CA ALA A 161 1.90 -13.85 11.93
C ALA A 161 2.00 -14.19 13.42
N TYR A 162 3.02 -14.95 13.78
CA TYR A 162 3.22 -15.42 15.15
C TYR A 162 4.23 -14.54 15.87
N ASN A 163 4.01 -14.35 17.17
CA ASN A 163 4.89 -13.59 18.04
C ASN A 163 5.25 -12.20 17.47
N VAL A 164 4.21 -11.43 17.13
CA VAL A 164 4.37 -10.11 16.49
C VAL A 164 4.89 -9.04 17.44
N LEU A 165 4.90 -9.31 18.75
CA LEU A 165 5.57 -8.50 19.74
C LEU A 165 6.84 -9.25 20.17
N PRO A 166 8.04 -8.67 20.03
CA PRO A 166 9.28 -9.27 20.52
C PRO A 166 9.19 -9.51 22.04
N THR A 167 9.22 -10.76 22.45
CA THR A 167 9.10 -11.15 23.86
C THR A 167 10.37 -10.84 24.67
N ASP A 168 11.48 -10.56 24.02
CA ASP A 168 12.75 -10.25 24.65
C ASP A 168 12.76 -8.84 25.28
N GLU A 169 11.80 -7.99 24.89
CA GLU A 169 11.66 -6.61 25.39
C GLU A 169 10.67 -6.49 26.56
N VAL A 170 9.96 -7.57 26.91
CA VAL A 170 8.99 -7.59 28.00
C VAL A 170 9.29 -8.72 28.97
N ASN A 171 9.03 -8.48 30.27
CA ASN A 171 9.06 -9.57 31.24
C ASN A 171 8.00 -10.63 30.87
N PRO A 172 8.27 -11.91 31.08
CA PRO A 172 7.30 -12.95 30.80
C PRO A 172 5.98 -12.71 31.54
N MET A 173 4.89 -12.63 30.78
CA MET A 173 3.54 -12.64 31.31
C MET A 173 2.96 -14.05 31.24
N TYR A 174 2.06 -14.39 32.15
CA TYR A 174 1.40 -15.66 32.21
C TYR A 174 -0.11 -15.49 32.39
N HIS A 175 -0.88 -16.42 31.83
CA HIS A 175 -2.33 -16.43 31.90
C HIS A 175 -2.96 -15.15 31.31
N ALA A 176 -2.94 -15.05 29.97
CA ALA A 176 -3.54 -13.95 29.25
C ALA A 176 -5.02 -13.78 29.59
N THR A 177 -5.42 -12.58 29.95
CA THR A 177 -6.81 -12.29 30.32
C THR A 177 -7.53 -11.41 29.34
N LYS A 178 -6.86 -10.38 28.82
CA LYS A 178 -7.50 -9.39 27.96
C LYS A 178 -6.49 -8.67 27.07
N ILE A 179 -6.93 -8.31 25.86
CA ILE A 179 -6.27 -7.33 25.01
C ILE A 179 -7.22 -6.17 24.75
N GLY A 180 -6.73 -4.96 24.70
CA GLY A 180 -7.50 -3.76 24.39
C GLY A 180 -6.76 -2.87 23.41
N TYR A 181 -7.50 -2.18 22.54
CA TYR A 181 -6.96 -1.17 21.65
C TYR A 181 -7.67 0.15 21.95
N VAL A 182 -6.89 1.19 22.13
CA VAL A 182 -7.42 2.53 22.41
C VAL A 182 -6.80 3.51 21.42
N ARG A 183 -7.67 4.20 20.71
CA ARG A 183 -7.33 5.29 19.80
C ARG A 183 -7.72 6.61 20.45
N THR A 184 -6.75 7.49 20.69
CA THR A 184 -7.03 8.81 21.26
C THR A 184 -7.29 9.84 20.17
N TYR A 185 -7.98 10.92 20.54
CA TYR A 185 -8.31 12.01 19.61
C TYR A 185 -7.09 12.72 19.00
N GLY A 186 -5.92 12.63 19.61
CA GLY A 186 -4.68 13.22 19.11
C GLY A 186 -3.90 12.33 18.12
N GLY A 187 -4.46 11.20 17.70
CA GLY A 187 -3.79 10.32 16.77
C GLY A 187 -2.95 9.22 17.42
N PHE A 188 -2.83 9.23 18.74
CA PHE A 188 -2.10 8.19 19.46
C PHE A 188 -2.95 6.94 19.59
N SER A 189 -2.34 5.80 19.34
CA SER A 189 -2.99 4.51 19.48
C SER A 189 -2.13 3.62 20.36
N ASN A 190 -2.77 2.88 21.24
CA ASN A 190 -2.09 1.95 22.13
C ASN A 190 -2.81 0.62 22.17
N ILE A 191 -2.03 -0.45 22.25
CA ILE A 191 -2.49 -1.79 22.54
C ILE A 191 -2.18 -2.09 24.00
N PHE A 192 -3.19 -2.48 24.76
CA PHE A 192 -3.07 -2.86 26.17
C PHE A 192 -3.18 -4.38 26.27
N MET A 193 -2.19 -5.00 26.89
CA MET A 193 -2.18 -6.43 27.17
C MET A 193 -2.31 -6.64 28.67
N PHE A 194 -3.22 -7.54 29.06
CA PHE A 194 -3.46 -7.89 30.45
C PHE A 194 -3.28 -9.39 30.65
N SER A 195 -2.63 -9.75 31.72
CA SER A 195 -2.50 -11.11 32.19
C SER A 195 -2.79 -11.16 33.70
N GLU A 196 -2.75 -12.35 34.31
CA GLU A 196 -2.88 -12.46 35.74
C GLU A 196 -1.67 -11.95 36.49
N THR A 197 -0.49 -11.94 35.86
CA THR A 197 0.77 -11.54 36.48
C THR A 197 1.12 -10.09 36.23
N ASP A 198 0.97 -9.60 34.99
CA ASP A 198 1.45 -8.30 34.56
C ASP A 198 0.56 -7.64 33.50
N SER A 199 0.84 -6.38 33.22
CA SER A 199 0.13 -5.61 32.20
C SER A 199 1.11 -4.72 31.44
N TYR A 200 0.93 -4.67 30.10
CA TYR A 200 1.77 -3.87 29.23
C TYR A 200 0.96 -3.00 28.29
N VAL A 201 1.54 -1.86 27.91
CA VAL A 201 1.06 -1.01 26.83
C VAL A 201 2.06 -1.02 25.69
N VAL A 202 1.58 -1.29 24.48
CA VAL A 202 2.36 -1.22 23.25
C VAL A 202 1.87 -0.01 22.47
N PRO A 203 2.65 1.07 22.38
CA PRO A 203 2.32 2.17 21.50
C PRO A 203 2.36 1.70 20.05
N THR A 204 1.35 2.05 19.28
CA THR A 204 1.41 1.88 17.83
C THR A 204 2.05 3.12 17.22
N ALA A 205 2.72 2.98 16.08
CA ALA A 205 3.32 4.12 15.42
C ALA A 205 2.24 5.12 14.97
N ASP A 206 2.45 6.37 15.38
CA ASP A 206 1.48 7.45 15.23
C ASP A 206 1.54 8.08 13.86
N SER A 207 1.36 7.38 12.82
CA SER A 207 1.16 8.12 11.60
C SER A 207 -0.18 7.78 10.98
N TYR A 208 -1.10 8.73 11.09
CA TYR A 208 -2.23 8.84 10.18
C TYR A 208 -1.81 9.24 8.77
N ALA A 209 -0.52 9.36 8.50
CA ALA A 209 -0.03 9.41 7.15
C ALA A 209 -0.39 8.08 6.51
N TYR A 210 -1.29 8.12 5.55
CA TYR A 210 -1.61 7.02 4.67
C TYR A 210 -0.33 6.25 4.33
N GLY A 211 -0.19 5.03 4.86
CA GLY A 211 0.92 4.17 4.51
C GLY A 211 1.63 3.40 5.62
N GLU A 212 1.64 3.85 6.85
CA GLU A 212 2.25 3.11 7.97
C GLU A 212 1.28 3.03 9.15
N LEU A 213 0.26 2.19 9.02
CA LEU A 213 -0.57 1.85 10.16
C LEU A 213 0.18 0.86 11.05
N GLY A 214 0.64 1.36 12.18
CA GLY A 214 0.91 0.56 13.34
C GLY A 214 2.08 -0.43 13.23
N LYS A 215 3.31 0.04 13.23
CA LYS A 215 4.40 -0.81 13.72
C LYS A 215 4.16 -1.03 15.21
N LEU A 216 4.11 -2.31 15.63
CA LEU A 216 4.16 -2.64 17.03
C LEU A 216 5.54 -2.27 17.54
N THR A 217 5.60 -1.31 18.47
CA THR A 217 6.83 -0.82 19.06
C THR A 217 7.02 -1.45 20.43
N GLN A 218 8.09 -1.05 21.11
CA GLN A 218 8.43 -1.55 22.44
C GLN A 218 7.26 -1.47 23.42
N ALA A 219 7.00 -2.55 24.15
CA ALA A 219 6.00 -2.57 25.20
C ALA A 219 6.52 -1.92 26.49
N TYR A 220 5.65 -1.19 27.17
CA TYR A 220 5.93 -0.60 28.47
C TYR A 220 5.06 -1.22 29.54
N GLU A 221 5.69 -1.61 30.65
CA GLU A 221 4.99 -2.08 31.84
C GLU A 221 4.13 -0.95 32.42
N PHE A 222 2.92 -1.25 32.85
CA PHE A 222 2.09 -0.37 33.66
C PHE A 222 1.34 -1.17 34.73
N LYS A 223 1.11 -0.56 35.87
CA LYS A 223 0.39 -1.22 36.96
C LYS A 223 -1.11 -0.99 36.80
N ALA A 224 -1.85 -2.05 36.51
CA ALA A 224 -3.29 -2.00 36.32
C ALA A 224 -4.04 -1.30 37.46
N ASN A 225 -3.56 -1.45 38.70
CA ASN A 225 -4.16 -0.81 39.88
C ASN A 225 -4.07 0.74 39.87
N GLN A 226 -3.08 1.32 39.18
CA GLN A 226 -3.01 2.77 39.01
C GLN A 226 -4.03 3.27 37.98
N PHE A 227 -4.39 2.43 37.00
CA PHE A 227 -5.38 2.76 36.00
C PHE A 227 -6.81 2.73 36.55
N LEU A 228 -7.09 1.80 37.47
CA LEU A 228 -8.40 1.64 38.11
C LEU A 228 -8.69 2.61 39.23
N THR A 229 -7.66 3.11 39.92
CA THR A 229 -7.82 4.02 41.09
C THR A 229 -7.86 5.50 40.70
N ASN A 230 -7.42 5.89 39.53
CA ASN A 230 -7.46 7.28 39.03
C ASN A 230 -8.60 7.55 38.05
N THR A 231 -9.47 6.61 37.81
CA THR A 231 -10.63 6.81 36.97
C THR A 231 -11.77 7.47 37.74
N ASN A 232 -11.75 8.79 37.83
CA ASN A 232 -13.01 9.48 37.71
C ASN A 232 -13.58 9.07 36.36
N ASP A 233 -14.56 8.22 36.36
CA ASP A 233 -15.57 7.76 35.38
C ASP A 233 -15.49 8.14 33.86
N HIS A 234 -14.54 8.96 33.43
CA HIS A 234 -14.51 9.50 32.07
C HIS A 234 -13.74 8.67 31.04
N ILE A 235 -12.86 7.78 31.45
CA ILE A 235 -12.08 6.97 30.48
C ILE A 235 -12.88 5.76 30.01
N VAL A 236 -13.77 5.24 30.84
CA VAL A 236 -14.59 4.06 30.49
C VAL A 236 -15.68 4.38 29.46
N ASN A 237 -16.13 5.61 29.36
CA ASN A 237 -17.25 6.01 28.50
C ASN A 237 -16.85 6.33 27.05
N HIS A 238 -15.58 6.33 26.69
CA HIS A 238 -15.12 6.60 25.33
C HIS A 238 -14.40 5.43 24.64
N VAL A 239 -14.38 4.26 25.25
CA VAL A 239 -13.93 3.05 24.59
C VAL A 239 -15.10 2.53 23.73
N THR A 240 -15.24 3.05 22.54
CA THR A 240 -16.05 2.40 21.52
C THR A 240 -15.24 1.18 21.07
N LEU A 241 -15.44 0.06 21.77
CA LEU A 241 -14.90 -1.23 21.35
C LEU A 241 -15.62 -1.64 20.06
N PRO A 242 -14.95 -1.77 18.93
CA PRO A 242 -15.52 -2.51 17.83
C PRO A 242 -15.72 -3.96 18.33
N MET A 243 -16.85 -4.48 18.03
CA MET A 243 -17.50 -5.70 18.50
C MET A 243 -16.55 -6.88 18.74
N LEU A 244 -16.52 -7.33 19.99
CA LEU A 244 -15.83 -8.49 20.48
C LEU A 244 -16.47 -9.77 19.90
N ILE A 245 -15.76 -10.52 19.05
CA ILE A 245 -16.18 -11.86 18.68
C ILE A 245 -15.50 -12.84 19.65
N ILE A 246 -16.26 -13.39 20.59
CA ILE A 246 -15.80 -14.44 21.49
C ILE A 246 -15.85 -15.76 20.73
N ILE A 247 -14.69 -16.33 20.39
CA ILE A 247 -14.60 -17.71 19.96
C ILE A 247 -14.28 -18.55 21.20
N SER A 248 -15.28 -19.25 21.71
CA SER A 248 -15.14 -20.13 22.86
C SER A 248 -14.44 -21.45 22.46
N ARG A 249 -13.43 -21.83 23.24
CA ARG A 249 -12.74 -23.11 23.28
C ARG A 249 -11.64 -23.32 22.24
N LEU A 250 -10.53 -22.64 22.45
CA LEU A 250 -9.16 -23.16 22.31
C LEU A 250 -8.24 -22.01 22.75
N THR A 251 -7.64 -22.10 23.90
CA THR A 251 -6.52 -21.31 24.47
C THR A 251 -6.18 -19.90 23.92
N CYS A 252 -7.00 -19.30 23.07
CA CYS A 252 -6.89 -17.95 22.55
C CYS A 252 -8.01 -17.08 23.10
N LEU A 253 -7.65 -16.04 23.83
CA LEU A 253 -8.62 -15.33 24.66
C LEU A 253 -9.25 -14.09 24.04
N LEU A 254 -8.75 -13.49 22.97
CA LEU A 254 -9.42 -12.31 22.37
C LEU A 254 -8.90 -11.94 20.98
N LEU A 255 -9.81 -11.66 20.08
CA LEU A 255 -9.54 -11.09 18.77
C LEU A 255 -9.88 -9.59 18.80
N LEU A 256 -8.93 -8.72 18.49
CA LEU A 256 -9.16 -7.29 18.34
C LEU A 256 -8.91 -6.91 16.89
N SER A 257 -9.88 -6.28 16.24
CA SER A 257 -9.70 -5.71 14.90
C SER A 257 -9.00 -4.35 15.01
N ILE A 258 -7.92 -4.18 14.29
CA ILE A 258 -7.25 -2.89 14.07
C ILE A 258 -7.67 -2.40 12.68
N LEU A 259 -8.43 -1.34 12.65
CA LEU A 259 -8.83 -0.61 11.44
C LEU A 259 -7.94 0.59 11.22
#